data_d194db092e1738a6b3778d6fc5ee7e30
#
_entry.id   d194db092e1738a6b3778d6fc5ee7e30
#
_cell.length_a   1.000
_cell.length_b   1.000
_cell.length_c   1.000
_cell.angle_alpha   90.00
_cell.angle_beta   90.00
_cell.angle_gamma   90.00
#
_symmetry.space_group_name_H-M   'P 1'
#
loop_
_entity.id
_entity.type
_entity.pdbx_description
1 polymer ?
#
loop_
_entity_poly.entity_id
_entity_poly.type
_entity_poly.pdbx_seq_one_letter_code
_entity_poly.pdbx_strand_id
1 'polypeptide(L)'
;MLRHTFLDDDDESPMVVPAVSVTVRDSSSQTVYTGDATSSGTEWSVSVPGLSQGVYTASWVAGTTATDTTSFEVVGGFLFTVPEARSSDFDLGDTARFPASDVRHYREVVEAEFEAITGRSFVPRVTSVEVTADGTSSFFLGYFDVTALNAISGPSGPVDLTGWHVDRTGFVWSPDTPIEGDRYTITFTYGFPQVPEDVKRVGLLRLRSLLTAERSGIPDRATAFVAHEGGNFTLATPGRAGYETGIPEVDATLKRYRFGVFLDALGVSR
;
A
#
# COMPACT_ATOMS: atom_id res chain seq x y z
N MET A 1 5.08 3.16 -14.68
CA MET A 1 6.49 3.02 -15.14
C MET A 1 7.24 2.30 -14.04
N LEU A 2 7.75 1.13 -14.33
CA LEU A 2 8.60 0.35 -13.41
C LEU A 2 10.04 0.76 -13.61
N ARG A 3 10.84 0.72 -12.54
CA ARG A 3 12.28 1.03 -12.55
C ARG A 3 13.05 -0.02 -11.78
N HIS A 4 14.27 -0.26 -12.22
CA HIS A 4 15.17 -1.23 -11.60
C HIS A 4 16.63 -0.85 -11.85
N THR A 5 17.48 -1.16 -10.87
CA THR A 5 18.93 -1.05 -10.96
C THR A 5 19.53 -2.37 -10.49
N PHE A 6 20.34 -3.01 -11.32
CA PHE A 6 21.10 -4.19 -10.88
C PHE A 6 22.25 -3.74 -10.01
N LEU A 7 22.44 -4.42 -8.88
CA LEU A 7 23.53 -4.18 -7.94
C LEU A 7 24.50 -5.37 -7.98
N ASP A 8 25.77 -5.08 -7.76
CA ASP A 8 26.77 -6.10 -7.50
C ASP A 8 26.62 -6.60 -6.05
N ASP A 9 26.58 -7.91 -5.87
CA ASP A 9 26.37 -8.51 -4.54
C ASP A 9 27.55 -8.28 -3.58
N ASP A 10 28.75 -8.00 -4.12
CA ASP A 10 29.96 -7.85 -3.31
C ASP A 10 30.12 -6.42 -2.74
N ASP A 11 29.76 -5.39 -3.51
CA ASP A 11 29.99 -3.99 -3.15
C ASP A 11 28.74 -3.10 -3.20
N GLU A 12 27.58 -3.66 -3.49
CA GLU A 12 26.30 -2.94 -3.66
C GLU A 12 26.36 -1.82 -4.70
N SER A 13 27.37 -1.84 -5.59
CA SER A 13 27.50 -0.85 -6.65
C SER A 13 26.60 -1.15 -7.84
N PRO A 14 26.09 -0.12 -8.55
CA PRO A 14 25.26 -0.33 -9.72
C PRO A 14 26.03 -1.01 -10.87
N MET A 15 25.52 -2.16 -11.33
CA MET A 15 26.07 -2.90 -12.45
C MET A 15 25.71 -2.28 -13.79
N VAL A 16 26.65 -2.25 -14.72
CA VAL A 16 26.39 -1.91 -16.12
C VAL A 16 26.07 -3.17 -16.91
N VAL A 17 24.83 -3.31 -17.35
CA VAL A 17 24.36 -4.44 -18.16
C VAL A 17 23.97 -3.99 -19.57
N PRO A 18 24.15 -4.83 -20.62
CA PRO A 18 24.03 -4.38 -22.02
C PRO A 18 22.59 -4.22 -22.49
N ALA A 19 21.68 -5.04 -22.01
CA ALA A 19 20.26 -5.03 -22.37
C ALA A 19 19.44 -5.74 -21.29
N VAL A 20 18.22 -5.29 -21.08
CA VAL A 20 17.31 -5.86 -20.07
C VAL A 20 15.94 -6.12 -20.68
N SER A 21 15.47 -7.36 -20.59
CA SER A 21 14.08 -7.72 -20.88
C SER A 21 13.28 -7.83 -19.57
N VAL A 22 12.00 -7.48 -19.63
CA VAL A 22 11.10 -7.48 -18.49
C VAL A 22 9.88 -8.33 -18.80
N THR A 23 9.58 -9.26 -17.90
CA THR A 23 8.35 -10.06 -17.95
C THR A 23 7.54 -9.75 -16.70
N VAL A 24 6.30 -9.29 -16.86
CA VAL A 24 5.37 -9.05 -15.75
C VAL A 24 4.33 -10.15 -15.69
N ARG A 25 4.14 -10.69 -14.50
CA ARG A 25 3.15 -11.74 -14.20
C ARG A 25 2.18 -11.25 -13.14
N ASP A 26 0.93 -11.69 -13.25
CA ASP A 26 -0.08 -11.48 -12.20
C ASP A 26 0.05 -12.50 -11.05
N SER A 27 -0.84 -12.41 -10.05
CA SER A 27 -0.87 -13.31 -8.90
C SER A 27 -1.15 -14.78 -9.26
N SER A 28 -1.70 -15.05 -10.43
CA SER A 28 -1.91 -16.42 -10.96
C SER A 28 -0.72 -16.92 -11.80
N SER A 29 0.40 -16.17 -11.80
CA SER A 29 1.61 -16.43 -12.60
C SER A 29 1.39 -16.33 -14.13
N GLN A 30 0.26 -15.77 -14.57
CA GLN A 30 0.01 -15.50 -15.97
C GLN A 30 0.83 -14.30 -16.44
N THR A 31 1.51 -14.43 -17.59
CA THR A 31 2.25 -13.33 -18.19
C THR A 31 1.28 -12.30 -18.76
N VAL A 32 1.33 -11.07 -18.24
CA VAL A 32 0.50 -9.95 -18.66
C VAL A 32 1.27 -8.93 -19.49
N TYR A 33 2.60 -8.96 -19.44
CA TYR A 33 3.47 -8.11 -20.24
C TYR A 33 4.83 -8.74 -20.45
N THR A 34 5.41 -8.54 -21.63
CA THR A 34 6.82 -8.81 -21.93
C THR A 34 7.33 -7.71 -22.86
N GLY A 35 8.52 -7.18 -22.59
CA GLY A 35 9.14 -6.15 -23.42
C GLY A 35 10.52 -5.78 -22.92
N ASP A 36 11.20 -4.95 -23.69
CA ASP A 36 12.55 -4.48 -23.36
C ASP A 36 12.50 -3.21 -22.52
N ALA A 37 13.40 -3.10 -21.55
CA ALA A 37 13.57 -1.90 -20.76
C ALA A 37 14.51 -0.89 -21.46
N THR A 38 14.32 0.37 -21.15
CA THR A 38 15.17 1.47 -21.62
C THR A 38 16.11 1.89 -20.49
N SER A 39 17.40 2.03 -20.78
CA SER A 39 18.40 2.48 -19.80
C SER A 39 18.49 3.99 -19.70
N SER A 40 18.76 4.47 -18.50
CA SER A 40 19.18 5.84 -18.22
C SER A 40 20.35 5.76 -17.22
N GLY A 41 21.59 5.67 -17.74
CA GLY A 41 22.74 5.32 -16.93
C GLY A 41 22.69 3.87 -16.47
N THR A 42 22.68 3.65 -15.18
CA THR A 42 22.56 2.31 -14.54
C THR A 42 21.11 1.95 -14.19
N GLU A 43 20.17 2.89 -14.27
CA GLU A 43 18.74 2.65 -14.03
C GLU A 43 18.06 2.18 -15.32
N TRP A 44 17.27 1.11 -15.20
CA TRP A 44 16.45 0.56 -16.28
C TRP A 44 14.98 0.87 -16.01
N SER A 45 14.24 1.20 -17.04
CA SER A 45 12.83 1.54 -16.91
C SER A 45 11.98 0.95 -18.03
N VAL A 46 10.74 0.56 -17.68
CA VAL A 46 9.75 0.06 -18.62
C VAL A 46 8.37 0.64 -18.32
N SER A 47 7.64 1.00 -19.35
CA SER A 47 6.25 1.42 -19.22
C SER A 47 5.35 0.23 -19.52
N VAL A 48 4.60 -0.23 -18.53
CA VAL A 48 3.64 -1.33 -18.66
C VAL A 48 2.23 -0.73 -18.65
N PRO A 49 1.57 -0.62 -19.80
CA PRO A 49 0.22 -0.05 -19.89
C PRO A 49 -0.86 -1.09 -19.56
N GLY A 50 -2.02 -0.62 -19.12
CA GLY A 50 -3.27 -1.41 -19.07
C GLY A 50 -3.34 -2.48 -17.99
N LEU A 51 -2.54 -2.41 -16.94
CA LEU A 51 -2.67 -3.32 -15.80
C LEU A 51 -3.93 -3.01 -14.99
N SER A 52 -4.67 -4.05 -14.64
CA SER A 52 -5.78 -3.97 -13.68
C SER A 52 -5.25 -3.80 -12.26
N GLN A 53 -6.13 -3.53 -11.29
CA GLN A 53 -5.77 -3.59 -9.87
C GLN A 53 -5.31 -5.00 -9.49
N GLY A 54 -4.26 -5.09 -8.70
CA GLY A 54 -3.71 -6.36 -8.24
C GLY A 54 -2.23 -6.31 -7.93
N VAL A 55 -1.72 -7.43 -7.45
CA VAL A 55 -0.29 -7.64 -7.18
C VAL A 55 0.37 -8.31 -8.36
N TYR A 56 1.52 -7.81 -8.76
CA TYR A 56 2.29 -8.27 -9.91
C TYR A 56 3.74 -8.50 -9.53
N THR A 57 4.37 -9.38 -10.28
CA THR A 57 5.80 -9.66 -10.19
C THR A 57 6.46 -9.32 -11.51
N ALA A 58 7.49 -8.49 -11.49
CA ALA A 58 8.32 -8.17 -12.64
C ALA A 58 9.66 -8.91 -12.53
N SER A 59 9.95 -9.77 -13.50
CA SER A 59 11.25 -10.41 -13.67
C SER A 59 12.08 -9.58 -14.65
N TRP A 60 13.24 -9.13 -14.21
CA TRP A 60 14.21 -8.34 -14.96
C TRP A 60 15.39 -9.23 -15.34
N VAL A 61 15.65 -9.38 -16.62
CA VAL A 61 16.67 -10.30 -17.13
C VAL A 61 17.67 -9.54 -17.99
N ALA A 62 18.92 -9.51 -17.55
CA ALA A 62 20.04 -8.89 -18.25
C ALA A 62 20.88 -9.96 -18.97
N GLY A 63 20.33 -10.57 -20.01
CA GLY A 63 20.95 -11.66 -20.76
C GLY A 63 21.28 -12.85 -19.85
N THR A 64 22.55 -13.26 -19.81
CA THR A 64 23.06 -14.30 -18.90
C THR A 64 23.79 -13.72 -17.68
N THR A 65 23.83 -12.39 -17.55
CA THR A 65 24.65 -11.70 -16.55
C THR A 65 23.93 -11.60 -15.20
N ALA A 66 22.67 -11.18 -15.21
CA ALA A 66 21.91 -11.01 -13.99
C ALA A 66 20.41 -11.23 -14.21
N THR A 67 19.74 -11.71 -13.19
CA THR A 67 18.27 -11.80 -13.15
C THR A 67 17.82 -11.33 -11.78
N ASP A 68 16.81 -10.45 -11.76
CA ASP A 68 16.22 -9.97 -10.52
C ASP A 68 14.69 -9.95 -10.61
N THR A 69 14.03 -9.94 -9.46
CA THR A 69 12.58 -10.00 -9.37
C THR A 69 12.07 -8.96 -8.39
N THR A 70 11.15 -8.11 -8.86
CA THR A 70 10.51 -7.09 -8.03
C THR A 70 9.00 -7.30 -8.00
N SER A 71 8.40 -7.16 -6.84
CA SER A 71 6.93 -7.16 -6.70
C SER A 71 6.41 -5.74 -6.59
N PHE A 72 5.24 -5.49 -7.19
CA PHE A 72 4.57 -4.20 -7.11
C PHE A 72 3.05 -4.38 -7.13
N GLU A 73 2.34 -3.40 -6.61
CA GLU A 73 0.87 -3.37 -6.58
C GLU A 73 0.33 -2.27 -7.50
N VAL A 74 -0.73 -2.58 -8.22
CA VAL A 74 -1.56 -1.61 -8.94
C VAL A 74 -2.82 -1.37 -8.10
N VAL A 75 -2.87 -0.23 -7.44
CA VAL A 75 -3.99 0.17 -6.59
C VAL A 75 -5.07 0.89 -7.40
N GLY A 76 -6.32 0.87 -6.91
CA GLY A 76 -7.47 1.50 -7.58
C GLY A 76 -7.56 3.00 -7.41
N GLY A 77 -6.69 3.59 -6.59
CA GLY A 77 -6.65 5.02 -6.32
C GLY A 77 -5.46 5.39 -5.47
N PHE A 78 -5.40 6.64 -5.06
CA PHE A 78 -4.37 7.17 -4.19
C PHE A 78 -5.00 7.96 -3.05
N LEU A 79 -4.35 8.02 -1.92
CA LEU A 79 -4.79 8.85 -0.78
C LEU A 79 -4.98 10.31 -1.20
N PHE A 80 -4.08 10.81 -2.04
CA PHE A 80 -4.15 12.08 -2.76
C PHE A 80 -3.26 12.05 -4.00
N THR A 81 -3.53 12.89 -4.97
CA THR A 81 -2.70 13.03 -6.18
C THR A 81 -1.54 14.00 -5.94
N VAL A 82 -0.51 13.94 -6.80
CA VAL A 82 0.60 14.92 -6.75
C VAL A 82 0.11 16.37 -6.97
N PRO A 83 -0.80 16.66 -7.91
CA PRO A 83 -1.39 18.00 -8.02
C PRO A 83 -2.13 18.47 -6.79
N GLU A 84 -2.92 17.59 -6.11
CA GLU A 84 -3.58 17.93 -4.84
C GLU A 84 -2.57 18.26 -3.74
N ALA A 85 -1.51 17.47 -3.60
CA ALA A 85 -0.43 17.75 -2.66
C ALA A 85 0.20 19.12 -2.90
N ARG A 86 0.49 19.46 -4.17
CA ARG A 86 1.07 20.75 -4.54
C ARG A 86 0.12 21.94 -4.33
N SER A 87 -1.19 21.73 -4.51
CA SER A 87 -2.19 22.78 -4.28
C SER A 87 -2.51 22.97 -2.80
N SER A 88 -2.25 21.99 -1.96
CA SER A 88 -2.53 22.06 -0.52
C SER A 88 -1.51 22.88 0.26
N ASP A 89 -0.31 23.05 -0.28
CA ASP A 89 0.76 23.78 0.37
C ASP A 89 1.64 24.51 -0.67
N PHE A 90 1.80 25.82 -0.51
CA PHE A 90 2.60 26.67 -1.40
C PHE A 90 4.05 26.18 -1.53
N ASP A 91 4.65 25.73 -0.45
CA ASP A 91 6.05 25.27 -0.44
C ASP A 91 6.23 24.00 -1.28
N LEU A 92 5.22 23.10 -1.32
CA LEU A 92 5.24 21.89 -2.15
C LEU A 92 5.12 22.18 -3.66
N GLY A 93 4.82 23.40 -4.04
CA GLY A 93 4.84 23.89 -5.43
C GLY A 93 6.26 23.94 -6.03
N ASP A 94 7.30 24.04 -5.21
CA ASP A 94 8.69 24.02 -5.66
C ASP A 94 9.09 22.59 -6.11
N THR A 95 9.06 22.38 -7.43
CA THR A 95 9.35 21.07 -8.03
C THR A 95 10.82 20.68 -8.00
N ALA A 96 11.73 21.64 -7.86
CA ALA A 96 13.16 21.40 -7.72
C ALA A 96 13.48 20.92 -6.29
N ARG A 97 12.81 21.52 -5.32
CA ARG A 97 12.96 21.16 -3.92
C ARG A 97 12.21 19.87 -3.56
N PHE A 98 11.03 19.65 -4.12
CA PHE A 98 10.16 18.50 -3.89
C PHE A 98 9.78 17.85 -5.22
N PRO A 99 10.65 17.03 -5.82
CA PRO A 99 10.36 16.34 -7.07
C PRO A 99 9.14 15.41 -6.92
N ALA A 100 8.46 15.15 -8.03
CA ALA A 100 7.26 14.31 -8.01
C ALA A 100 7.53 12.85 -7.57
N SER A 101 8.77 12.38 -7.73
CA SER A 101 9.22 11.08 -7.20
C SER A 101 9.08 11.03 -5.68
N ASP A 102 9.58 12.05 -4.98
CA ASP A 102 9.59 12.10 -3.52
C ASP A 102 8.17 12.23 -2.98
N VAL A 103 7.32 13.07 -3.62
CA VAL A 103 5.91 13.20 -3.25
C VAL A 103 5.17 11.85 -3.40
N ARG A 104 5.44 11.07 -4.46
CA ARG A 104 4.85 9.74 -4.63
C ARG A 104 5.37 8.76 -3.59
N HIS A 105 6.67 8.72 -3.36
CA HIS A 105 7.29 7.84 -2.37
C HIS A 105 6.70 8.09 -0.97
N TYR A 106 6.71 9.33 -0.51
CA TYR A 106 6.15 9.64 0.82
C TYR A 106 4.63 9.48 0.90
N ARG A 107 3.89 9.60 -0.21
CA ARG A 107 2.48 9.22 -0.24
C ARG A 107 2.30 7.74 0.07
N GLU A 108 3.09 6.87 -0.55
CA GLU A 108 3.06 5.42 -0.30
C GLU A 108 3.43 5.10 1.15
N VAL A 109 4.42 5.80 1.71
CA VAL A 109 4.78 5.70 3.14
C VAL A 109 3.61 6.09 4.03
N VAL A 110 2.91 7.20 3.74
CA VAL A 110 1.74 7.66 4.51
C VAL A 110 0.59 6.67 4.39
N GLU A 111 0.32 6.15 3.20
CA GLU A 111 -0.71 5.13 2.98
C GLU A 111 -0.44 3.87 3.82
N ALA A 112 0.78 3.35 3.79
CA ALA A 112 1.19 2.18 4.57
C ALA A 112 1.14 2.45 6.09
N GLU A 113 1.58 3.63 6.55
CA GLU A 113 1.51 4.04 7.95
C GLU A 113 0.05 4.11 8.43
N PHE A 114 -0.85 4.71 7.65
CA PHE A 114 -2.26 4.84 8.00
C PHE A 114 -2.96 3.48 8.04
N GLU A 115 -2.64 2.60 7.10
CA GLU A 115 -3.15 1.24 7.07
C GLU A 115 -2.65 0.43 8.28
N ALA A 116 -1.37 0.53 8.62
CA ALA A 116 -0.79 -0.14 9.80
C ALA A 116 -1.43 0.35 11.12
N ILE A 117 -1.72 1.65 11.24
CA ILE A 117 -2.36 2.24 12.44
C ILE A 117 -3.82 1.85 12.56
N THR A 118 -4.58 1.81 11.47
CA THR A 118 -6.04 1.63 11.49
C THR A 118 -6.49 0.20 11.25
N GLY A 119 -5.64 -0.62 10.61
CA GLY A 119 -6.00 -1.95 10.10
C GLY A 119 -6.93 -1.89 8.88
N ARG A 120 -6.99 -0.73 8.18
CA ARG A 120 -7.92 -0.50 7.05
C ARG A 120 -7.19 0.21 5.91
N SER A 121 -7.45 -0.21 4.67
CA SER A 121 -6.97 0.51 3.49
C SER A 121 -7.90 1.65 3.14
N PHE A 122 -7.34 2.84 2.91
CA PHE A 122 -8.11 4.02 2.47
C PHE A 122 -8.18 4.15 0.94
N VAL A 123 -7.60 3.22 0.23
CA VAL A 123 -7.65 3.12 -1.24
C VAL A 123 -8.09 1.73 -1.66
N PRO A 124 -8.75 1.57 -2.81
CA PRO A 124 -9.15 0.25 -3.28
C PRO A 124 -7.92 -0.60 -3.63
N ARG A 125 -7.86 -1.81 -3.08
CA ARG A 125 -6.80 -2.80 -3.31
C ARG A 125 -7.38 -4.15 -3.66
N VAL A 126 -6.61 -4.97 -4.37
CA VAL A 126 -6.94 -6.37 -4.65
C VAL A 126 -5.89 -7.25 -3.97
N THR A 127 -6.35 -8.25 -3.22
CA THR A 127 -5.47 -9.23 -2.59
C THR A 127 -6.03 -10.64 -2.72
N SER A 128 -5.18 -11.62 -2.42
CA SER A 128 -5.57 -13.03 -2.36
C SER A 128 -5.14 -13.60 -1.02
N VAL A 129 -6.02 -14.40 -0.42
CA VAL A 129 -5.74 -15.12 0.83
C VAL A 129 -6.01 -16.60 0.65
N GLU A 130 -5.24 -17.44 1.32
CA GLU A 130 -5.53 -18.85 1.45
C GLU A 130 -6.39 -19.08 2.69
N VAL A 131 -7.50 -19.78 2.52
CA VAL A 131 -8.42 -20.15 3.59
C VAL A 131 -8.59 -21.67 3.57
N THR A 132 -8.56 -22.29 4.75
CA THR A 132 -8.95 -23.70 4.88
C THR A 132 -10.43 -23.75 5.21
N ALA A 133 -11.22 -24.33 4.32
CA ALA A 133 -12.65 -24.53 4.55
C ALA A 133 -12.89 -25.67 5.56
N ASP A 134 -13.90 -25.52 6.39
CA ASP A 134 -14.29 -26.49 7.42
C ASP A 134 -15.53 -27.34 7.04
N GLY A 135 -15.91 -27.30 5.76
CA GLY A 135 -17.14 -27.96 5.26
C GLY A 135 -18.39 -27.11 5.40
N THR A 136 -18.26 -25.85 5.87
CA THR A 136 -19.35 -24.87 5.86
C THR A 136 -19.40 -24.11 4.54
N SER A 137 -20.49 -23.38 4.29
CA SER A 137 -20.66 -22.50 3.14
C SER A 137 -20.24 -21.05 3.43
N SER A 138 -19.37 -20.85 4.43
CA SER A 138 -18.96 -19.51 4.86
C SER A 138 -17.55 -19.49 5.40
N PHE A 139 -16.88 -18.35 5.27
CA PHE A 139 -15.56 -18.10 5.86
C PHE A 139 -15.32 -16.61 6.07
N PHE A 140 -14.31 -16.31 6.91
CA PHE A 140 -13.89 -14.96 7.22
C PHE A 140 -12.52 -14.68 6.62
N LEU A 141 -12.40 -13.57 5.86
CA LEU A 141 -11.19 -13.22 5.13
C LEU A 141 -10.11 -12.56 6.00
N GLY A 142 -10.47 -12.07 7.18
CA GLY A 142 -9.57 -11.29 8.03
C GLY A 142 -9.32 -9.85 7.55
N TYR A 143 -10.05 -9.39 6.55
CA TYR A 143 -9.97 -8.05 5.99
C TYR A 143 -11.29 -7.31 6.16
N PHE A 144 -11.20 -5.99 6.32
CA PHE A 144 -12.35 -5.10 6.43
C PHE A 144 -12.52 -4.27 5.16
N ASP A 145 -13.72 -3.66 5.06
CA ASP A 145 -14.12 -2.88 3.89
C ASP A 145 -14.02 -3.65 2.58
N VAL A 146 -14.30 -4.97 2.64
CA VAL A 146 -14.39 -5.78 1.43
C VAL A 146 -15.56 -5.31 0.58
N THR A 147 -15.29 -5.03 -0.68
CA THR A 147 -16.26 -4.44 -1.62
C THR A 147 -16.70 -5.39 -2.71
N ALA A 148 -15.84 -6.35 -3.08
CA ALA A 148 -16.15 -7.34 -4.11
C ALA A 148 -15.35 -8.63 -3.92
N LEU A 149 -15.98 -9.76 -4.21
CA LEU A 149 -15.35 -11.06 -4.34
C LEU A 149 -15.01 -11.26 -5.83
N ASN A 150 -13.73 -11.41 -6.15
CA ASN A 150 -13.26 -11.45 -7.53
C ASN A 150 -13.09 -12.88 -8.06
N ALA A 151 -12.54 -13.79 -7.24
CA ALA A 151 -12.36 -15.19 -7.58
C ALA A 151 -12.25 -16.08 -6.35
N ILE A 152 -12.69 -17.31 -6.46
CA ILE A 152 -12.40 -18.41 -5.54
C ILE A 152 -11.81 -19.55 -6.37
N SER A 153 -10.66 -20.05 -5.97
CA SER A 153 -10.01 -21.21 -6.59
C SER A 153 -9.76 -22.27 -5.54
N GLY A 154 -10.26 -23.47 -5.77
CA GLY A 154 -10.06 -24.65 -4.92
C GLY A 154 -9.22 -25.72 -5.61
N PRO A 155 -9.04 -26.89 -4.97
CA PRO A 155 -8.28 -28.01 -5.53
C PRO A 155 -8.82 -28.52 -6.86
N SER A 156 -10.14 -28.43 -7.07
CA SER A 156 -10.82 -28.82 -8.30
C SER A 156 -10.87 -27.73 -9.37
N GLY A 157 -10.25 -26.55 -9.10
CA GLY A 157 -10.24 -25.43 -10.03
C GLY A 157 -11.08 -24.23 -9.55
N PRO A 158 -11.42 -23.32 -10.47
CA PRO A 158 -12.23 -22.14 -10.15
C PRO A 158 -13.63 -22.50 -9.69
N VAL A 159 -14.13 -21.80 -8.67
CA VAL A 159 -15.50 -21.93 -8.14
C VAL A 159 -16.38 -20.89 -8.82
N ASP A 160 -17.60 -21.28 -9.21
CA ASP A 160 -18.60 -20.33 -9.70
C ASP A 160 -19.04 -19.40 -8.55
N LEU A 161 -18.95 -18.12 -8.77
CA LEU A 161 -19.31 -17.10 -7.77
C LEU A 161 -20.82 -16.81 -7.73
N THR A 162 -21.64 -17.45 -8.55
CA THR A 162 -23.09 -17.25 -8.54
C THR A 162 -23.65 -17.64 -7.17
N GLY A 163 -24.37 -16.74 -6.54
CA GLY A 163 -24.94 -16.94 -5.18
C GLY A 163 -23.97 -16.71 -4.01
N TRP A 164 -22.71 -16.36 -4.30
CA TRP A 164 -21.77 -15.97 -3.27
C TRP A 164 -21.96 -14.50 -2.86
N HIS A 165 -21.87 -14.25 -1.59
CA HIS A 165 -22.00 -12.93 -1.00
C HIS A 165 -20.79 -12.61 -0.14
N VAL A 166 -20.43 -11.34 -0.08
CA VAL A 166 -19.43 -10.82 0.83
C VAL A 166 -19.95 -9.54 1.48
N ASP A 167 -19.71 -9.37 2.76
CA ASP A 167 -19.99 -8.13 3.45
C ASP A 167 -18.74 -7.31 3.73
N ARG A 168 -18.92 -6.08 4.17
CA ARG A 168 -17.83 -5.15 4.47
C ARG A 168 -16.95 -5.60 5.65
N THR A 169 -17.39 -6.54 6.47
CA THR A 169 -16.59 -7.10 7.57
C THR A 169 -15.66 -8.20 7.09
N GLY A 170 -15.75 -8.59 5.82
CA GLY A 170 -14.95 -9.67 5.23
C GLY A 170 -15.54 -11.06 5.49
N PHE A 171 -16.80 -11.14 5.86
CA PHE A 171 -17.52 -12.39 5.94
C PHE A 171 -18.07 -12.76 4.56
N VAL A 172 -17.72 -13.96 4.09
CA VAL A 172 -18.11 -14.50 2.78
C VAL A 172 -19.01 -15.70 3.01
N TRP A 173 -20.10 -15.81 2.26
CA TRP A 173 -21.01 -16.94 2.38
C TRP A 173 -21.75 -17.26 1.07
N SER A 174 -22.16 -18.53 0.93
CA SER A 174 -23.07 -18.97 -0.11
C SER A 174 -24.14 -19.86 0.53
N PRO A 175 -25.46 -19.59 0.30
CA PRO A 175 -26.52 -20.43 0.86
C PRO A 175 -26.58 -21.83 0.26
N ASP A 176 -26.14 -21.99 -0.98
CA ASP A 176 -26.41 -23.18 -1.80
C ASP A 176 -25.16 -24.04 -2.10
N THR A 177 -23.96 -23.57 -1.75
CA THR A 177 -22.73 -24.25 -2.12
C THR A 177 -21.87 -24.52 -0.88
N PRO A 178 -21.99 -25.71 -0.25
CA PRO A 178 -21.02 -26.11 0.78
C PRO A 178 -19.64 -26.26 0.15
N ILE A 179 -18.62 -25.75 0.82
CA ILE A 179 -17.22 -25.91 0.41
C ILE A 179 -16.67 -27.13 1.11
N GLU A 180 -16.20 -28.13 0.33
CA GLU A 180 -15.50 -29.30 0.89
C GLU A 180 -14.30 -28.83 1.72
N GLY A 181 -14.00 -29.54 2.82
CA GLY A 181 -12.90 -29.21 3.71
C GLY A 181 -11.55 -29.33 3.03
N ASP A 182 -11.09 -28.24 2.40
CA ASP A 182 -9.81 -28.17 1.69
C ASP A 182 -9.31 -26.70 1.68
N ARG A 183 -8.18 -26.46 1.01
CA ARG A 183 -7.60 -25.12 0.85
C ARG A 183 -8.17 -24.41 -0.37
N TYR A 184 -8.56 -23.17 -0.17
CA TYR A 184 -9.06 -22.29 -1.21
C TYR A 184 -8.27 -20.99 -1.24
N THR A 185 -7.95 -20.52 -2.45
CA THR A 185 -7.41 -19.18 -2.67
C THR A 185 -8.56 -18.26 -3.05
N ILE A 186 -8.74 -17.20 -2.29
CA ILE A 186 -9.82 -16.24 -2.48
C ILE A 186 -9.20 -14.91 -2.85
N THR A 187 -9.58 -14.39 -4.01
CA THR A 187 -9.18 -13.06 -4.49
C THR A 187 -10.35 -12.11 -4.34
N PHE A 188 -10.12 -10.96 -3.71
CA PHE A 188 -11.16 -9.96 -3.43
C PHE A 188 -10.60 -8.53 -3.47
N THR A 189 -11.52 -7.59 -3.63
CA THR A 189 -11.24 -6.16 -3.55
C THR A 189 -11.66 -5.63 -2.17
N TYR A 190 -10.79 -4.85 -1.54
CA TYR A 190 -11.03 -4.26 -0.23
C TYR A 190 -10.56 -2.80 -0.18
N GLY A 191 -10.90 -2.10 0.88
CA GLY A 191 -10.55 -0.70 1.10
C GLY A 191 -11.70 0.25 0.75
N PHE A 192 -11.49 1.52 1.04
CA PHE A 192 -12.48 2.55 0.78
C PHE A 192 -12.57 2.83 -0.73
N PRO A 193 -13.77 2.83 -1.33
CA PRO A 193 -13.94 3.16 -2.75
C PRO A 193 -13.61 4.64 -3.06
N GLN A 194 -13.74 5.49 -2.05
CA GLN A 194 -13.34 6.90 -2.08
C GLN A 194 -12.68 7.26 -0.76
N VAL A 195 -11.55 7.95 -0.84
CA VAL A 195 -10.83 8.44 0.34
C VAL A 195 -11.69 9.45 1.10
N PRO A 196 -11.96 9.26 2.40
CA PRO A 196 -12.64 10.27 3.20
C PRO A 196 -11.84 11.58 3.23
N GLU A 197 -12.53 12.72 3.11
CA GLU A 197 -11.87 14.03 3.00
C GLU A 197 -11.04 14.41 4.25
N ASP A 198 -11.47 13.97 5.44
CA ASP A 198 -10.71 14.18 6.66
C ASP A 198 -9.42 13.34 6.69
N VAL A 199 -9.44 12.12 6.13
CA VAL A 199 -8.24 11.28 5.98
C VAL A 199 -7.30 11.87 4.94
N LYS A 200 -7.83 12.33 3.80
CA LYS A 200 -7.05 13.03 2.77
C LYS A 200 -6.32 14.24 3.36
N ARG A 201 -7.05 15.08 4.10
CA ARG A 201 -6.50 16.29 4.74
C ARG A 201 -5.35 15.97 5.69
N VAL A 202 -5.51 14.98 6.57
CA VAL A 202 -4.43 14.61 7.51
C VAL A 202 -3.30 13.85 6.82
N GLY A 203 -3.58 13.16 5.70
CA GLY A 203 -2.57 12.55 4.84
C GLY A 203 -1.64 13.60 4.22
N LEU A 204 -2.22 14.71 3.72
CA LEU A 204 -1.44 15.84 3.21
C LEU A 204 -0.60 16.52 4.32
N LEU A 205 -1.16 16.66 5.51
CA LEU A 205 -0.43 17.17 6.68
C LEU A 205 0.76 16.26 7.04
N ARG A 206 0.56 14.94 7.04
CA ARG A 206 1.60 13.96 7.31
C ARG A 206 2.67 13.95 6.22
N LEU A 207 2.28 14.00 4.94
CA LEU A 207 3.19 14.15 3.80
C LEU A 207 4.14 15.34 4.00
N ARG A 208 3.57 16.51 4.29
CA ARG A 208 4.36 17.72 4.55
C ARG A 208 5.37 17.50 5.67
N SER A 209 4.94 16.91 6.78
CA SER A 209 5.81 16.59 7.91
C SER A 209 6.99 15.72 7.50
N LEU A 210 6.77 14.66 6.74
CA LEU A 210 7.82 13.76 6.27
C LEU A 210 8.80 14.45 5.30
N LEU A 211 8.29 15.16 4.30
CA LEU A 211 9.11 15.89 3.32
C LEU A 211 9.99 16.99 3.94
N THR A 212 9.58 17.52 5.09
CA THR A 212 10.33 18.58 5.78
C THR A 212 11.21 18.06 6.91
N ALA A 213 10.93 16.87 7.47
CA ALA A 213 11.65 16.29 8.60
C ALA A 213 13.15 16.08 8.30
N GLU A 214 13.48 15.51 7.15
CA GLU A 214 14.88 15.27 6.74
C GLU A 214 15.71 16.56 6.59
N ARG A 215 15.03 17.70 6.47
CA ARG A 215 15.64 19.02 6.27
C ARG A 215 15.57 19.90 7.52
N SER A 216 14.89 19.42 8.56
CA SER A 216 14.88 20.10 9.84
C SER A 216 16.21 19.80 10.55
N GLY A 217 16.95 20.81 10.98
CA GLY A 217 18.15 20.61 11.82
C GLY A 217 17.85 20.08 13.22
N ILE A 218 16.62 19.57 13.47
CA ILE A 218 16.17 19.04 14.75
C ILE A 218 16.33 17.50 14.69
N PRO A 219 17.08 16.89 15.63
CA PRO A 219 17.19 15.43 15.67
C PRO A 219 15.83 14.72 15.81
N ASP A 220 15.59 13.64 15.11
CA ASP A 220 14.32 12.88 15.09
C ASP A 220 13.80 12.43 16.47
N ARG A 221 14.68 12.35 17.46
CA ARG A 221 14.35 11.96 18.84
C ARG A 221 14.39 13.13 19.84
N ALA A 222 14.44 14.36 19.36
CA ALA A 222 14.36 15.50 20.25
C ALA A 222 12.98 15.57 20.89
N THR A 223 12.91 15.59 22.22
CA THR A 223 11.67 15.75 22.99
C THR A 223 11.38 17.22 23.31
N ALA A 224 12.37 18.09 23.15
CA ALA A 224 12.25 19.51 23.32
C ALA A 224 13.23 20.26 22.42
N PHE A 225 12.83 21.44 21.98
CA PHE A 225 13.67 22.37 21.21
C PHE A 225 13.62 23.73 21.85
N VAL A 226 14.80 24.32 22.05
CA VAL A 226 14.95 25.69 22.55
C VAL A 226 15.30 26.59 21.36
N ALA A 227 14.38 27.46 20.97
CA ALA A 227 14.64 28.41 19.91
C ALA A 227 15.64 29.47 20.38
N HIS A 228 16.52 29.91 19.47
CA HIS A 228 17.52 30.97 19.76
C HIS A 228 16.88 32.28 20.25
N GLU A 229 15.64 32.53 19.89
CA GLU A 229 14.83 33.68 20.29
C GLU A 229 14.06 33.49 21.62
N GLY A 230 14.35 32.44 22.39
CA GLY A 230 13.87 32.26 23.77
C GLY A 230 12.56 31.49 23.95
N GLY A 231 12.11 30.70 22.96
CA GLY A 231 10.95 29.81 23.10
C GLY A 231 11.37 28.38 23.42
N ASN A 232 10.71 27.73 24.38
CA ASN A 232 10.83 26.31 24.64
C ASN A 232 9.64 25.59 23.95
N PHE A 233 9.94 24.67 23.04
CA PHE A 233 8.94 23.85 22.38
C PHE A 233 9.08 22.38 22.83
N THR A 234 8.02 21.82 23.33
CA THR A 234 7.95 20.36 23.60
C THR A 234 7.48 19.67 22.33
N LEU A 235 8.27 18.72 21.87
CA LEU A 235 7.96 17.93 20.68
C LEU A 235 7.18 16.67 21.08
N ALA A 236 6.17 16.31 20.29
CA ALA A 236 5.49 15.04 20.45
C ALA A 236 6.45 13.90 20.08
N THR A 237 6.51 12.86 20.91
CA THR A 237 7.35 11.69 20.65
C THR A 237 6.53 10.66 19.87
N PRO A 238 6.86 10.41 18.58
CA PRO A 238 6.19 9.38 17.80
C PRO A 238 6.31 7.99 18.45
N GLY A 239 5.31 7.12 18.22
CA GLY A 239 5.33 5.73 18.69
C GLY A 239 4.87 5.51 20.14
N ARG A 240 4.41 6.54 20.86
CA ARG A 240 3.67 6.36 22.11
C ARG A 240 2.20 6.04 21.81
N ALA A 241 1.57 5.21 22.65
CA ALA A 241 0.14 4.96 22.55
C ALA A 241 -0.67 6.27 22.50
N GLY A 242 -1.39 6.48 21.38
CA GLY A 242 -2.13 7.71 21.09
C GLY A 242 -1.32 8.83 20.43
N TYR A 243 -0.06 8.56 20.07
CA TYR A 243 0.84 9.48 19.34
C TYR A 243 1.64 8.70 18.29
N GLU A 244 0.97 7.90 17.49
CA GLU A 244 1.61 7.00 16.54
C GLU A 244 2.41 7.77 15.49
N THR A 245 1.82 8.84 14.92
CA THR A 245 2.49 9.69 13.92
C THR A 245 3.24 10.88 14.58
N GLY A 246 2.96 11.17 15.85
CA GLY A 246 3.45 12.34 16.56
C GLY A 246 2.74 13.65 16.19
N ILE A 247 1.71 13.61 15.34
CA ILE A 247 0.89 14.76 14.96
C ILE A 247 -0.51 14.57 15.57
N PRO A 248 -0.91 15.30 16.61
CA PRO A 248 -2.16 15.05 17.34
C PRO A 248 -3.41 15.06 16.46
N GLU A 249 -3.44 15.90 15.43
CA GLU A 249 -4.58 15.98 14.49
C GLU A 249 -4.68 14.73 13.62
N VAL A 250 -3.54 14.20 13.15
CA VAL A 250 -3.48 12.96 12.38
C VAL A 250 -3.94 11.79 13.26
N ASP A 251 -3.34 11.67 14.45
CA ASP A 251 -3.63 10.57 15.39
C ASP A 251 -5.10 10.57 15.82
N ALA A 252 -5.68 11.75 16.10
CA ALA A 252 -7.10 11.89 16.45
C ALA A 252 -8.03 11.50 15.31
N THR A 253 -7.65 11.78 14.06
CA THR A 253 -8.42 11.37 12.88
C THR A 253 -8.33 9.86 12.67
N LEU A 254 -7.12 9.29 12.65
CA LEU A 254 -6.93 7.85 12.45
C LEU A 254 -7.58 7.00 13.54
N LYS A 255 -7.60 7.49 14.79
CA LYS A 255 -8.29 6.81 15.90
C LYS A 255 -9.77 6.54 15.59
N ARG A 256 -10.48 7.42 14.87
CA ARG A 256 -11.88 7.22 14.48
C ARG A 256 -12.08 6.07 13.50
N TYR A 257 -11.05 5.74 12.73
CA TYR A 257 -11.07 4.68 11.72
C TYR A 257 -10.51 3.35 12.23
N ARG A 258 -9.96 3.30 13.44
CA ARG A 258 -9.46 2.05 14.03
C ARG A 258 -10.60 1.07 14.24
N PHE A 259 -10.37 -0.17 13.89
CA PHE A 259 -11.36 -1.24 14.00
C PHE A 259 -11.83 -1.48 15.45
N GLY A 260 -10.97 -1.35 16.47
CA GLY A 260 -11.31 -1.59 17.87
C GLY A 260 -12.37 -0.65 18.46
N VAL A 261 -12.55 0.55 17.89
CA VAL A 261 -13.53 1.53 18.39
C VAL A 261 -14.97 1.08 18.13
N PHE A 262 -15.21 0.28 17.10
CA PHE A 262 -16.55 -0.26 16.79
C PHE A 262 -16.95 -1.42 17.71
N LEU A 263 -15.99 -2.25 18.16
CA LEU A 263 -16.26 -3.36 19.09
C LEU A 263 -16.59 -2.84 20.49
N ASP A 264 -15.90 -1.80 20.96
CA ASP A 264 -16.21 -1.14 22.23
C ASP A 264 -17.61 -0.50 22.22
N ALA A 265 -18.01 0.08 21.08
CA ALA A 265 -19.35 0.65 20.90
C ALA A 265 -20.47 -0.41 20.87
N LEU A 266 -20.15 -1.65 20.48
CA LEU A 266 -21.09 -2.77 20.47
C LEU A 266 -21.06 -3.60 21.78
N GLY A 267 -20.23 -3.23 22.77
CA GLY A 267 -20.15 -3.92 24.06
C GLY A 267 -19.52 -5.32 24.00
N VAL A 268 -18.81 -5.63 22.94
CA VAL A 268 -18.08 -6.90 22.79
C VAL A 268 -16.68 -6.73 23.41
N SER A 269 -16.53 -7.12 24.66
CA SER A 269 -15.20 -7.20 25.29
C SER A 269 -14.42 -8.40 24.76
N ARG A 270 -13.12 -8.23 24.54
CA ARG A 270 -12.17 -9.30 24.22
C ARG A 270 -11.96 -10.23 25.40
#